data_fbc6a5542789889d8f4d67acb77300a8
#
_entry.id   fbc6a5542789889d8f4d67acb77300a8
#
_cell.length_a   1.000
_cell.length_b   1.000
_cell.length_c   1.000
_cell.angle_alpha   90.00
_cell.angle_beta   90.00
_cell.angle_gamma   90.00
#
_symmetry.space_group_name_H-M   'P 1'
#
loop_
_entity.id
_entity.type
_entity.pdbx_description
1 polymer ?
#
loop_
_entity_poly.entity_id
_entity_poly.type
_entity_poly.pdbx_seq_one_letter_code
_entity_poly.pdbx_strand_id
1 'polypeptide(L)'
;MPQYRNTILWICCIVMLCALYFSRAAVSIAMISFVAASFFHNRHKAHLRCFIKTPLLWSMSLLLLLPLLSGVWSADKAQWMDIIRIKLPLFFLPLAFASSFSFSKRQWNVLSFLFLLLVAGGSVWSFFHYTQNTHAINDGYLKAKSLITPLQNDHVRFSWMVCLSALLSIFLFFKNKFLPSI
;
A
#
# COMPACT_ATOMS: atom_id res chain seq x y z
N MET A 1 -1.00 -28.03 -0.96
CA MET A 1 -1.59 -26.83 -0.33
C MET A 1 -0.77 -25.52 -0.43
N PRO A 2 0.57 -25.47 -0.61
CA PRO A 2 1.28 -24.19 -0.72
C PRO A 2 0.91 -23.35 -1.94
N GLN A 3 0.55 -23.99 -3.05
CA GLN A 3 0.27 -23.29 -4.31
C GLN A 3 -1.02 -22.47 -4.25
N TYR A 4 -2.09 -23.01 -3.70
CA TYR A 4 -3.37 -22.30 -3.55
C TYR A 4 -3.23 -21.06 -2.64
N ARG A 5 -2.47 -21.17 -1.57
CA ARG A 5 -2.19 -20.03 -0.67
C ARG A 5 -1.48 -18.89 -1.38
N ASN A 6 -0.43 -19.19 -2.15
CA ASN A 6 0.29 -18.17 -2.91
C ASN A 6 -0.61 -17.46 -3.93
N THR A 7 -1.52 -18.21 -4.56
CA THR A 7 -2.50 -17.65 -5.49
C THR A 7 -3.49 -16.74 -4.75
N ILE A 8 -4.00 -17.14 -3.59
CA ILE A 8 -4.90 -16.32 -2.77
C ILE A 8 -4.21 -15.03 -2.34
N LEU A 9 -2.98 -15.11 -1.81
CA LEU A 9 -2.20 -13.94 -1.41
C LEU A 9 -1.95 -12.98 -2.58
N TRP A 10 -1.66 -13.52 -3.76
CA TRP A 10 -1.47 -12.71 -4.97
C TRP A 10 -2.77 -12.02 -5.41
N ILE A 11 -3.91 -12.72 -5.38
CA ILE A 11 -5.22 -12.12 -5.66
C ILE A 11 -5.54 -11.03 -4.64
N CYS A 12 -5.28 -11.26 -3.35
CA CYS A 12 -5.47 -10.24 -2.32
C CYS A 12 -4.62 -8.97 -2.61
N CYS A 13 -3.37 -9.12 -3.07
CA CYS A 13 -2.54 -7.98 -3.47
C CYS A 13 -3.16 -7.20 -4.65
N ILE A 14 -3.67 -7.88 -5.67
CA ILE A 14 -4.37 -7.23 -6.79
C ILE A 14 -5.59 -6.48 -6.30
N VAL A 15 -6.43 -7.14 -5.49
CA VAL A 15 -7.64 -6.52 -4.93
C VAL A 15 -7.29 -5.31 -4.08
N MET A 16 -6.23 -5.38 -3.26
CA MET A 16 -5.76 -4.24 -2.47
C MET A 16 -5.36 -3.06 -3.34
N LEU A 17 -4.60 -3.30 -4.43
CA LEU A 17 -4.19 -2.24 -5.36
C LEU A 17 -5.39 -1.59 -6.05
N CYS A 18 -6.31 -2.38 -6.56
CA CYS A 18 -7.54 -1.86 -7.18
C CYS A 18 -8.41 -1.12 -6.15
N ALA A 19 -8.62 -1.70 -4.98
CA ALA A 19 -9.46 -1.13 -3.94
C ALA A 19 -8.98 0.23 -3.44
N LEU A 20 -7.68 0.53 -3.52
CA LEU A 20 -7.14 1.85 -3.19
C LEU A 20 -7.84 2.98 -3.94
N TYR A 21 -8.28 2.75 -5.17
CA TYR A 21 -8.94 3.74 -6.01
C TYR A 21 -10.45 3.83 -5.78
N PHE A 22 -11.08 2.76 -5.32
CA PHE A 22 -12.54 2.68 -5.27
C PHE A 22 -13.11 2.87 -3.86
N SER A 23 -12.50 2.28 -2.83
CA SER A 23 -13.10 2.28 -1.51
C SER A 23 -12.12 1.94 -0.39
N ARG A 24 -12.11 2.77 0.65
CA ARG A 24 -11.35 2.49 1.89
C ARG A 24 -11.81 1.21 2.59
N ALA A 25 -13.12 0.93 2.55
CA ALA A 25 -13.67 -0.30 3.12
C ALA A 25 -13.15 -1.55 2.37
N ALA A 26 -13.12 -1.50 1.03
CA ALA A 26 -12.60 -2.60 0.23
C ALA A 26 -11.10 -2.86 0.50
N VAL A 27 -10.29 -1.80 0.68
CA VAL A 27 -8.88 -1.93 1.10
C VAL A 27 -8.78 -2.64 2.44
N SER A 28 -9.59 -2.25 3.43
CA SER A 28 -9.56 -2.86 4.76
C SER A 28 -9.93 -4.35 4.72
N ILE A 29 -10.96 -4.72 3.96
CA ILE A 29 -11.37 -6.11 3.79
C ILE A 29 -10.25 -6.92 3.10
N ALA A 30 -9.65 -6.39 2.05
CA ALA A 30 -8.56 -7.05 1.33
C ALA A 30 -7.31 -7.21 2.21
N MET A 31 -6.96 -6.20 3.04
CA MET A 31 -5.87 -6.30 4.01
C MET A 31 -6.14 -7.38 5.06
N ILE A 32 -7.34 -7.43 5.65
CA ILE A 32 -7.70 -8.45 6.63
C ILE A 32 -7.63 -9.84 6.00
N SER A 33 -8.15 -10.00 4.79
CA SER A 33 -8.09 -11.26 4.04
C SER A 33 -6.65 -11.69 3.74
N PHE A 34 -5.77 -10.75 3.37
CA PHE A 34 -4.35 -11.00 3.13
C PHE A 34 -3.65 -11.46 4.42
N VAL A 35 -3.88 -10.75 5.53
CA VAL A 35 -3.33 -11.11 6.85
C VAL A 35 -3.82 -12.50 7.25
N ALA A 36 -5.12 -12.75 7.21
CA ALA A 36 -5.68 -14.06 7.54
C ALA A 36 -5.05 -15.17 6.69
N ALA A 37 -5.01 -15.01 5.34
CA ALA A 37 -4.43 -16.00 4.43
C ALA A 37 -2.93 -16.24 4.69
N SER A 38 -2.19 -15.23 5.14
CA SER A 38 -0.76 -15.36 5.44
C SER A 38 -0.50 -16.27 6.64
N PHE A 39 -1.43 -16.32 7.61
CA PHE A 39 -1.31 -17.15 8.80
C PHE A 39 -1.82 -18.59 8.62
N PHE A 40 -2.53 -18.90 7.53
CA PHE A 40 -2.98 -20.26 7.23
C PHE A 40 -1.81 -21.17 6.80
N HIS A 41 -0.88 -21.44 7.73
CA HIS A 41 0.20 -22.40 7.53
C HIS A 41 0.79 -22.88 8.87
N ASN A 42 1.40 -24.06 8.87
CA ASN A 42 1.92 -24.70 10.09
C ASN A 42 3.34 -24.24 10.50
N ARG A 43 3.97 -23.31 9.78
CA ARG A 43 5.38 -22.88 10.02
C ARG A 43 5.48 -21.53 10.73
N HIS A 44 4.68 -21.30 11.77
CA HIS A 44 4.64 -20.02 12.49
C HIS A 44 6.00 -19.60 13.06
N LYS A 45 6.81 -20.56 13.55
CA LYS A 45 8.17 -20.27 14.07
C LYS A 45 9.12 -19.72 12.98
N ALA A 46 9.04 -20.28 11.76
CA ALA A 46 9.85 -19.81 10.63
C ALA A 46 9.38 -18.43 10.17
N HIS A 47 8.08 -18.17 10.18
CA HIS A 47 7.45 -16.90 9.88
C HIS A 47 7.94 -15.80 10.83
N LEU A 48 7.85 -16.02 12.14
CA LEU A 48 8.32 -15.08 13.16
C LEU A 48 9.83 -14.84 13.06
N ARG A 49 10.63 -15.90 12.82
CA ARG A 49 12.06 -15.77 12.60
C ARG A 49 12.40 -14.92 11.37
N CYS A 50 11.66 -15.07 10.28
CA CYS A 50 11.82 -14.24 9.08
C CYS A 50 11.49 -12.77 9.38
N PHE A 51 10.40 -12.50 10.10
CA PHE A 51 10.03 -11.16 10.54
C PHE A 51 11.13 -10.48 11.32
N ILE A 52 11.68 -11.14 12.35
CA ILE A 52 12.74 -10.59 13.22
C ILE A 52 14.06 -10.39 12.45
N LYS A 53 14.40 -11.31 11.53
CA LYS A 53 15.63 -11.23 10.73
C LYS A 53 15.62 -10.17 9.65
N THR A 54 14.44 -9.67 9.26
CA THR A 54 14.30 -8.68 8.19
C THR A 54 14.11 -7.29 8.81
N PRO A 55 15.17 -6.45 8.88
CA PRO A 55 15.12 -5.15 9.59
C PRO A 55 14.02 -4.23 9.06
N LEU A 56 13.76 -4.26 7.75
CA LEU A 56 12.75 -3.46 7.12
C LEU A 56 11.34 -3.76 7.67
N LEU A 57 11.01 -5.03 7.90
CA LEU A 57 9.67 -5.43 8.34
C LEU A 57 9.40 -5.02 9.79
N TRP A 58 10.33 -5.29 10.70
CA TRP A 58 10.12 -4.91 12.10
C TRP A 58 10.28 -3.42 12.32
N SER A 59 11.14 -2.70 11.56
CA SER A 59 11.23 -1.24 11.67
C SER A 59 9.95 -0.55 11.23
N MET A 60 9.27 -1.04 10.19
CA MET A 60 7.93 -0.56 9.83
C MET A 60 6.92 -0.79 10.97
N SER A 61 7.00 -1.94 11.63
CA SER A 61 6.12 -2.26 12.76
C SER A 61 6.40 -1.38 13.98
N LEU A 62 7.65 -0.95 14.18
CA LEU A 62 8.02 -0.03 15.25
C LEU A 62 7.34 1.34 15.15
N LEU A 63 6.95 1.77 13.94
CA LEU A 63 6.20 3.01 13.76
C LEU A 63 4.85 3.00 14.52
N LEU A 64 4.30 1.82 14.83
CA LEU A 64 3.11 1.71 15.67
C LEU A 64 3.41 2.04 17.13
N LEU A 65 4.64 1.90 17.60
CA LEU A 65 5.00 2.20 19.00
C LEU A 65 4.79 3.69 19.33
N LEU A 66 5.03 4.60 18.38
CA LEU A 66 4.85 6.04 18.61
C LEU A 66 3.41 6.38 19.03
N PRO A 67 2.36 6.00 18.25
CA PRO A 67 0.99 6.24 18.70
C PRO A 67 0.59 5.39 19.93
N LEU A 68 1.20 4.23 20.17
CA LEU A 68 0.94 3.47 21.39
C LEU A 68 1.46 4.21 22.62
N LEU A 69 2.69 4.71 22.56
CA LEU A 69 3.29 5.47 23.66
C LEU A 69 2.56 6.77 23.92
N SER A 70 2.05 7.45 22.87
CA SER A 70 1.29 8.70 23.04
C SER A 70 0.03 8.54 23.90
N GLY A 71 -0.48 7.32 24.04
CA GLY A 71 -1.61 7.01 24.92
C GLY A 71 -1.36 7.31 26.39
N VAL A 72 -0.10 7.31 26.83
CA VAL A 72 0.25 7.62 28.24
C VAL A 72 -0.14 9.07 28.57
N TRP A 73 0.09 9.98 27.61
CA TRP A 73 -0.16 11.43 27.77
C TRP A 73 -1.47 11.90 27.13
N SER A 74 -2.19 11.02 26.44
CA SER A 74 -3.45 11.39 25.78
C SER A 74 -4.55 11.67 26.80
N ALA A 75 -5.15 12.86 26.74
CA ALA A 75 -6.30 13.22 27.54
C ALA A 75 -7.57 12.52 27.04
N ASP A 76 -7.73 12.40 25.71
CA ASP A 76 -8.85 11.71 25.07
C ASP A 76 -8.44 10.28 24.67
N LYS A 77 -8.85 9.32 25.50
CA LYS A 77 -8.59 7.90 25.28
C LYS A 77 -9.41 7.31 24.12
N ALA A 78 -10.59 7.86 23.84
CA ALA A 78 -11.44 7.39 22.76
C ALA A 78 -10.81 7.74 21.40
N GLN A 79 -10.42 8.99 21.21
CA GLN A 79 -9.71 9.43 20.01
C GLN A 79 -8.38 8.68 19.83
N TRP A 80 -7.63 8.47 20.91
CA TRP A 80 -6.39 7.70 20.87
C TRP A 80 -6.63 6.26 20.39
N MET A 81 -7.67 5.59 20.88
CA MET A 81 -8.01 4.23 20.47
C MET A 81 -8.36 4.15 18.99
N ASP A 82 -9.07 5.14 18.45
CA ASP A 82 -9.39 5.22 17.04
C ASP A 82 -8.13 5.40 16.17
N ILE A 83 -7.17 6.22 16.62
CA ILE A 83 -5.86 6.35 15.96
C ILE A 83 -5.11 5.01 15.93
N ILE A 84 -5.11 4.26 17.04
CA ILE A 84 -4.49 2.94 17.10
C ILE A 84 -5.15 1.98 16.11
N ARG A 85 -6.47 1.91 16.07
CA ARG A 85 -7.22 1.04 15.14
C ARG A 85 -6.86 1.32 13.69
N ILE A 86 -6.75 2.59 13.30
CA ILE A 86 -6.36 2.99 11.93
C ILE A 86 -4.93 2.59 11.61
N LYS A 87 -4.04 2.57 12.62
CA LYS A 87 -2.60 2.27 12.44
C LYS A 87 -2.23 0.79 12.65
N LEU A 88 -3.16 -0.06 13.08
CA LEU A 88 -2.93 -1.51 13.21
C LEU A 88 -2.32 -2.18 11.96
N PRO A 89 -2.66 -1.79 10.73
CA PRO A 89 -2.01 -2.33 9.55
C PRO A 89 -0.49 -2.17 9.51
N LEU A 90 0.08 -1.15 10.17
CA LEU A 90 1.54 -0.97 10.28
C LEU A 90 2.24 -2.13 11.00
N PHE A 91 1.53 -2.88 11.81
CA PHE A 91 2.04 -4.08 12.46
C PHE A 91 1.70 -5.36 11.70
N PHE A 92 0.43 -5.52 11.35
CA PHE A 92 -0.06 -6.77 10.78
C PHE A 92 0.39 -6.99 9.34
N LEU A 93 0.51 -5.94 8.51
CA LEU A 93 0.96 -6.10 7.13
C LEU A 93 2.44 -6.53 7.04
N PRO A 94 3.42 -5.86 7.68
CA PRO A 94 4.79 -6.34 7.67
C PRO A 94 4.93 -7.77 8.22
N LEU A 95 4.20 -8.08 9.28
CA LEU A 95 4.15 -9.43 9.81
C LEU A 95 3.60 -10.43 8.79
N ALA A 96 2.53 -10.10 8.08
CA ALA A 96 1.95 -10.93 7.03
C ALA A 96 2.92 -11.12 5.85
N PHE A 97 3.63 -10.07 5.43
CA PHE A 97 4.65 -10.15 4.38
C PHE A 97 5.88 -10.99 4.77
N ALA A 98 6.16 -11.19 6.04
CA ALA A 98 7.20 -12.10 6.51
C ALA A 98 6.84 -13.58 6.28
N SER A 99 5.60 -13.90 5.92
CA SER A 99 5.19 -15.28 5.67
C SER A 99 5.95 -15.86 4.47
N SER A 100 6.26 -17.16 4.54
CA SER A 100 6.98 -17.88 3.48
C SER A 100 6.09 -18.05 2.25
N PHE A 101 5.87 -16.99 1.51
CA PHE A 101 5.27 -17.05 0.17
C PHE A 101 6.29 -16.52 -0.85
N SER A 102 6.24 -17.04 -2.04
CA SER A 102 7.06 -16.57 -3.16
C SER A 102 6.18 -16.32 -4.36
N PHE A 103 6.19 -15.09 -4.85
CA PHE A 103 5.57 -14.78 -6.12
C PHE A 103 6.55 -15.06 -7.26
N SER A 104 6.04 -15.62 -8.36
CA SER A 104 6.82 -15.81 -9.58
C SER A 104 7.21 -14.44 -10.19
N LYS A 105 8.26 -14.43 -11.02
CA LYS A 105 8.66 -13.22 -11.77
C LYS A 105 7.47 -12.62 -12.54
N ARG A 106 6.64 -13.48 -13.14
CA ARG A 106 5.42 -13.06 -13.85
C ARG A 106 4.40 -12.38 -12.95
N GLN A 107 4.18 -12.91 -11.75
CA GLN A 107 3.24 -12.32 -10.77
C GLN A 107 3.70 -10.95 -10.29
N TRP A 108 5.00 -10.78 -10.03
CA TRP A 108 5.58 -9.48 -9.69
C TRP A 108 5.45 -8.47 -10.82
N ASN A 109 5.70 -8.90 -12.07
CA ASN A 109 5.55 -8.02 -13.23
C ASN A 109 4.10 -7.56 -13.41
N VAL A 110 3.12 -8.45 -13.20
CA VAL A 110 1.69 -8.10 -13.28
C VAL A 110 1.32 -7.09 -12.20
N LEU A 111 1.76 -7.28 -10.94
CA LEU A 111 1.50 -6.34 -9.85
C LEU A 111 2.13 -4.97 -10.13
N SER A 112 3.39 -4.95 -10.59
CA SER A 112 4.10 -3.72 -10.95
C SER A 112 3.40 -2.99 -12.08
N PHE A 113 3.04 -3.70 -13.16
CA PHE A 113 2.35 -3.11 -14.31
C PHE A 113 0.97 -2.58 -13.93
N LEU A 114 0.19 -3.33 -13.15
CA LEU A 114 -1.10 -2.89 -12.64
C LEU A 114 -0.97 -1.61 -11.80
N PHE A 115 0.02 -1.55 -10.90
CA PHE A 115 0.27 -0.35 -10.11
C PHE A 115 0.60 0.86 -10.98
N LEU A 116 1.51 0.71 -11.97
CA LEU A 116 1.86 1.78 -12.90
C LEU A 116 0.64 2.25 -13.71
N LEU A 117 -0.16 1.31 -14.20
CA LEU A 117 -1.37 1.61 -14.98
C LEU A 117 -2.41 2.37 -14.15
N LEU A 118 -2.63 1.96 -12.91
CA LEU A 118 -3.57 2.65 -12.00
C LEU A 118 -3.10 4.07 -11.71
N VAL A 119 -1.80 4.27 -11.42
CA VAL A 119 -1.26 5.61 -11.14
C VAL A 119 -1.30 6.48 -12.39
N ALA A 120 -0.93 5.96 -13.56
CA ALA A 120 -1.01 6.69 -14.82
C ALA A 120 -2.45 7.08 -15.16
N GLY A 121 -3.39 6.14 -15.03
CA GLY A 121 -4.81 6.41 -15.23
C GLY A 121 -5.35 7.48 -14.28
N GLY A 122 -4.98 7.41 -13.00
CA GLY A 122 -5.34 8.43 -12.01
C GLY A 122 -4.76 9.80 -12.33
N SER A 123 -3.51 9.86 -12.82
CA SER A 123 -2.87 11.12 -13.23
C SER A 123 -3.56 11.74 -14.45
N VAL A 124 -3.88 10.93 -15.46
CA VAL A 124 -4.63 11.37 -16.65
C VAL A 124 -6.01 11.87 -16.25
N TRP A 125 -6.71 11.15 -15.36
CA TRP A 125 -8.00 11.59 -14.86
C TRP A 125 -7.93 12.95 -14.14
N SER A 126 -6.95 13.13 -13.23
CA SER A 126 -6.75 14.41 -12.53
C SER A 126 -6.43 15.54 -13.51
N PHE A 127 -5.59 15.29 -14.53
CA PHE A 127 -5.26 16.26 -15.56
C PHE A 127 -6.48 16.66 -16.39
N PHE A 128 -7.30 15.67 -16.80
CA PHE A 128 -8.53 15.92 -17.55
C PHE A 128 -9.52 16.76 -16.72
N HIS A 129 -9.67 16.44 -15.43
CA HIS A 129 -10.50 17.24 -14.53
C HIS A 129 -10.01 18.68 -14.38
N TYR A 130 -8.68 18.87 -14.33
CA TYR A 130 -8.07 20.20 -14.31
C TYR A 130 -8.40 21.00 -15.56
N THR A 131 -8.23 20.42 -16.75
CA THR A 131 -8.48 21.13 -18.03
C THR A 131 -9.94 21.57 -18.19
N GLN A 132 -10.88 20.81 -17.65
CA GLN A 132 -12.31 21.17 -17.69
C GLN A 132 -12.70 22.27 -16.71
N ASN A 133 -11.97 22.44 -15.60
CA ASN A 133 -12.34 23.32 -14.50
C ASN A 133 -11.21 24.28 -14.10
N THR A 134 -10.37 24.72 -15.06
CA THR A 134 -9.13 25.47 -14.81
C THR A 134 -9.36 26.70 -13.95
N HIS A 135 -10.36 27.53 -14.24
CA HIS A 135 -10.65 28.76 -13.48
C HIS A 135 -11.02 28.45 -12.02
N ALA A 136 -11.96 27.53 -11.80
CA ALA A 136 -12.42 27.16 -10.46
C ALA A 136 -11.32 26.53 -9.62
N ILE A 137 -10.42 25.76 -10.25
CA ILE A 137 -9.30 25.12 -9.57
C ILE A 137 -8.23 26.13 -9.22
N ASN A 138 -7.90 27.07 -10.13
CA ASN A 138 -6.93 28.13 -9.87
C ASN A 138 -7.40 29.06 -8.75
N ASP A 139 -8.68 29.44 -8.74
CA ASP A 139 -9.29 30.16 -7.60
C ASP A 139 -9.23 29.35 -6.31
N GLY A 140 -9.34 28.03 -6.43
CA GLY A 140 -9.17 27.10 -5.31
C GLY A 140 -7.76 27.11 -4.73
N TYR A 141 -6.72 27.18 -5.58
CA TYR A 141 -5.33 27.25 -5.12
C TYR A 141 -5.05 28.53 -4.31
N LEU A 142 -5.65 29.65 -4.67
CA LEU A 142 -5.57 30.89 -3.87
C LEU A 142 -6.18 30.71 -2.46
N LYS A 143 -7.09 29.74 -2.29
CA LYS A 143 -7.75 29.39 -1.02
C LYS A 143 -7.12 28.15 -0.38
N ALA A 144 -5.89 27.80 -0.73
CA ALA A 144 -5.17 26.62 -0.24
C ALA A 144 -5.89 25.27 -0.47
N LYS A 145 -6.75 25.16 -1.51
CA LYS A 145 -7.34 23.89 -1.93
C LYS A 145 -6.38 23.16 -2.87
N SER A 146 -6.34 21.85 -2.78
CA SER A 146 -5.56 21.00 -3.68
C SER A 146 -6.35 20.59 -4.92
N LEU A 147 -5.64 20.13 -5.95
CA LEU A 147 -6.21 19.49 -7.13
C LEU A 147 -7.06 18.28 -6.70
N ILE A 148 -8.17 18.08 -7.38
CA ILE A 148 -8.98 16.88 -7.20
C ILE A 148 -8.19 15.68 -7.73
N THR A 149 -7.99 14.70 -6.85
CA THR A 149 -7.24 13.47 -7.16
C THR A 149 -8.12 12.25 -6.93
N PRO A 150 -7.83 11.11 -7.58
CA PRO A 150 -8.40 9.83 -7.17
C PRO A 150 -8.20 9.61 -5.66
N LEU A 151 -8.63 8.49 -5.11
CA LEU A 151 -8.47 8.17 -3.68
C LEU A 151 -9.27 9.10 -2.76
N GLN A 152 -10.47 9.49 -3.20
CA GLN A 152 -11.35 10.36 -2.42
C GLN A 152 -10.72 11.73 -2.05
N ASN A 153 -10.01 12.32 -3.01
CA ASN A 153 -9.29 13.59 -2.86
C ASN A 153 -8.12 13.57 -1.86
N ASP A 154 -7.55 12.39 -1.59
CA ASP A 154 -6.35 12.27 -0.78
C ASP A 154 -5.10 12.51 -1.66
N HIS A 155 -4.84 13.81 -1.91
CA HIS A 155 -3.73 14.24 -2.76
C HIS A 155 -2.36 13.83 -2.20
N VAL A 156 -2.21 13.74 -0.89
CA VAL A 156 -0.94 13.33 -0.25
C VAL A 156 -0.62 11.88 -0.58
N ARG A 157 -1.59 10.97 -0.41
CA ARG A 157 -1.40 9.55 -0.77
C ARG A 157 -1.16 9.37 -2.26
N PHE A 158 -1.91 10.11 -3.09
CA PHE A 158 -1.74 10.02 -4.53
C PHE A 158 -0.36 10.49 -4.97
N SER A 159 0.16 11.61 -4.42
CA SER A 159 1.51 12.09 -4.70
C SER A 159 2.60 11.07 -4.32
N TRP A 160 2.46 10.38 -3.19
CA TRP A 160 3.33 9.28 -2.82
C TRP A 160 3.29 8.13 -3.82
N MET A 161 2.11 7.76 -4.29
CA MET A 161 1.97 6.71 -5.31
C MET A 161 2.60 7.12 -6.64
N VAL A 162 2.47 8.38 -7.06
CA VAL A 162 3.13 8.91 -8.26
C VAL A 162 4.66 8.85 -8.11
N CYS A 163 5.21 9.29 -6.97
CA CYS A 163 6.65 9.20 -6.70
C CYS A 163 7.14 7.75 -6.75
N LEU A 164 6.46 6.83 -6.08
CA LEU A 164 6.81 5.40 -6.09
C LEU A 164 6.71 4.80 -7.50
N SER A 165 5.71 5.19 -8.29
CA SER A 165 5.55 4.71 -9.66
C SER A 165 6.69 5.20 -10.58
N ALA A 166 7.16 6.44 -10.40
CA ALA A 166 8.31 6.97 -11.12
C ALA A 166 9.58 6.19 -10.78
N LEU A 167 9.85 5.98 -9.48
CA LEU A 167 11.00 5.19 -9.03
C LEU A 167 10.94 3.74 -9.55
N LEU A 168 9.77 3.11 -9.51
CA LEU A 168 9.57 1.76 -10.03
C LEU A 168 9.80 1.70 -11.55
N SER A 169 9.33 2.69 -12.30
CA SER A 169 9.54 2.78 -13.75
C SER A 169 11.02 2.88 -14.10
N ILE A 170 11.76 3.74 -13.39
CA ILE A 170 13.20 3.89 -13.53
C ILE A 170 13.89 2.56 -13.21
N PHE A 171 13.54 1.93 -12.10
CA PHE A 171 14.13 0.64 -11.71
C PHE A 171 13.88 -0.44 -12.77
N LEU A 172 12.66 -0.58 -13.30
CA LEU A 172 12.32 -1.55 -14.33
C LEU A 172 13.06 -1.27 -15.65
N PHE A 173 13.20 0.02 -16.02
CA PHE A 173 13.95 0.42 -17.21
C PHE A 173 15.42 -0.05 -17.12
N PHE A 174 16.09 0.27 -16.02
CA PHE A 174 17.48 -0.14 -15.83
C PHE A 174 17.64 -1.66 -15.73
N LYS A 175 16.74 -2.33 -15.01
CA LYS A 175 16.76 -3.80 -14.90
C LYS A 175 16.65 -4.47 -16.27
N ASN A 176 15.75 -4.01 -17.14
CA ASN A 176 15.58 -4.59 -18.47
C ASN A 176 16.75 -4.26 -19.42
N LYS A 177 17.41 -3.12 -19.22
CA LYS A 177 18.53 -2.68 -20.08
C LYS A 177 19.87 -3.30 -19.69
N PHE A 178 20.11 -3.50 -18.39
CA PHE A 178 21.43 -3.90 -17.86
C PHE A 178 21.47 -5.34 -17.31
N LEU A 179 20.33 -5.96 -17.07
CA LEU A 179 20.21 -7.39 -16.74
C LEU A 179 19.27 -8.08 -17.75
N PRO A 180 19.74 -8.37 -18.96
CA PRO A 180 19.01 -9.26 -19.84
C PRO A 180 18.88 -10.60 -19.11
N SER A 181 17.67 -11.14 -19.10
CA SER A 181 17.18 -12.34 -18.42
C SER A 181 18.28 -13.40 -18.17
N ILE A 182 18.67 -13.56 -16.91
CA ILE A 182 19.16 -14.84 -16.40
C ILE A 182 17.95 -15.60 -15.88
#